data_9683d44bc332291a311bda4e10a73d97
#
_entry.id   9683d44bc332291a311bda4e10a73d97
#
_cell.length_a   1.000
_cell.length_b   1.000
_cell.length_c   1.000
_cell.angle_alpha   90.00
_cell.angle_beta   90.00
_cell.angle_gamma   90.00
#
_symmetry.space_group_name_H-M   'P 1'
#
loop_
_entity.id
_entity.type
_entity.pdbx_description
1 polymer ?
#
loop_
_entity_poly.entity_id
_entity_poly.type
_entity_poly.pdbx_seq_one_letter_code
_entity_poly.pdbx_strand_id
1 'polypeptide(L)'
;MNVTVSSSLRANWFLLIAPLLIGVDAFLALRYRENIDLVFEGGLLFDLAVLMPFLYWFCYRQKGKKAVFKALGLACLGVWIAAKLVPEANQILLNFIWPVRYVGLAVLTLIEIAVIVQLYKVVFKGGTQKDVASHIQSSLDVPPWAARLAAIEVMFWCKVRDVIKKM
;
A
#
# COMPACT_ATOMS: atom_id res chain seq x y z
N MET A 1 -22.20 20.17 -11.49
CA MET A 1 -20.81 19.80 -11.12
C MET A 1 -20.69 18.73 -10.03
N ASN A 2 -21.80 18.11 -9.55
CA ASN A 2 -21.81 17.16 -8.44
C ASN A 2 -21.85 15.67 -8.83
N VAL A 3 -21.91 15.32 -10.12
CA VAL A 3 -22.08 13.92 -10.57
C VAL A 3 -20.74 13.17 -10.66
N THR A 4 -19.64 13.87 -10.92
CA THR A 4 -18.32 13.26 -11.12
C THR A 4 -17.62 12.82 -9.83
N VAL A 5 -17.90 13.45 -8.70
CA VAL A 5 -17.30 13.09 -7.40
C VAL A 5 -17.92 11.79 -6.85
N SER A 6 -19.24 11.64 -7.00
CA SER A 6 -19.96 10.45 -6.50
C SER A 6 -19.58 9.15 -7.25
N SER A 7 -19.31 9.22 -8.56
CA SER A 7 -18.89 8.05 -9.34
C SER A 7 -17.46 7.63 -9.02
N SER A 8 -16.57 8.59 -8.78
CA SER A 8 -15.17 8.33 -8.39
C SER A 8 -15.05 7.73 -6.98
N LEU A 9 -15.90 8.16 -6.05
CA LEU A 9 -15.95 7.60 -4.69
C LEU A 9 -16.48 6.15 -4.71
N ARG A 10 -17.53 5.87 -5.50
CA ARG A 10 -18.05 4.50 -5.68
C ARG A 10 -17.02 3.55 -6.30
N ALA A 11 -16.16 4.03 -7.19
CA ALA A 11 -15.12 3.21 -7.81
C ALA A 11 -13.92 2.97 -6.87
N ASN A 12 -13.71 3.81 -5.86
CA ASN A 12 -12.52 3.79 -5.01
C ASN A 12 -12.82 3.68 -3.51
N TRP A 13 -14.01 3.17 -3.14
CA TRP A 13 -14.41 3.04 -1.74
C TRP A 13 -13.45 2.17 -0.90
N PHE A 14 -12.77 1.21 -1.53
CA PHE A 14 -11.71 0.43 -0.90
C PHE A 14 -10.64 1.33 -0.28
N LEU A 15 -10.23 2.42 -0.98
CA LEU A 15 -9.20 3.34 -0.50
C LEU A 15 -9.64 4.17 0.72
N LEU A 16 -10.93 4.22 1.02
CA LEU A 16 -11.46 4.83 2.24
C LEU A 16 -11.55 3.82 3.38
N ILE A 17 -12.01 2.60 3.08
CA ILE A 17 -12.21 1.55 4.09
C ILE A 17 -10.87 0.96 4.54
N ALA A 18 -9.92 0.75 3.63
CA ALA A 18 -8.64 0.14 3.95
C ALA A 18 -7.85 0.92 5.04
N PRO A 19 -7.62 2.25 4.93
CA PRO A 19 -6.94 3.00 5.99
C PRO A 19 -7.70 3.03 7.31
N LEU A 20 -9.05 3.05 7.25
CA LEU A 20 -9.89 3.03 8.45
C LEU A 20 -9.72 1.69 9.19
N LEU A 21 -9.76 0.58 8.47
CA LEU A 21 -9.63 -0.76 9.04
C LEU A 21 -8.23 -0.96 9.64
N ILE A 22 -7.18 -0.63 8.88
CA ILE A 22 -5.80 -0.67 9.39
C ILE A 22 -5.63 0.25 10.62
N GLY A 23 -6.24 1.44 10.61
CA GLY A 23 -6.17 2.37 11.72
C GLY A 23 -6.84 1.83 12.99
N VAL A 24 -7.99 1.19 12.86
CA VAL A 24 -8.70 0.53 13.97
C VAL A 24 -7.87 -0.64 14.50
N ASP A 25 -7.37 -1.51 13.63
CA ASP A 25 -6.54 -2.65 14.01
C ASP A 25 -5.26 -2.22 14.72
N ALA A 26 -4.58 -1.20 14.19
CA ALA A 26 -3.38 -0.63 14.80
C ALA A 26 -3.70 -0.01 16.17
N PHE A 27 -4.80 0.74 16.29
CA PHE A 27 -5.23 1.32 17.56
C PHE A 27 -5.54 0.24 18.59
N LEU A 28 -6.27 -0.81 18.21
CA LEU A 28 -6.58 -1.94 19.10
C LEU A 28 -5.31 -2.69 19.50
N ALA A 29 -4.40 -2.97 18.58
CA ALA A 29 -3.15 -3.66 18.86
C ALA A 29 -2.26 -2.85 19.83
N LEU A 30 -2.22 -1.52 19.69
CA LEU A 30 -1.47 -0.65 20.61
C LEU A 30 -2.14 -0.57 21.99
N ARG A 31 -3.49 -0.55 22.02
CA ARG A 31 -4.27 -0.43 23.27
C ARG A 31 -4.20 -1.70 24.13
N TYR A 32 -4.20 -2.87 23.47
CA TYR A 32 -4.24 -4.17 24.14
C TYR A 32 -2.90 -4.93 24.06
N ARG A 33 -1.80 -4.22 23.82
CA ARG A 33 -0.49 -4.78 23.54
C ARG A 33 0.00 -5.82 24.56
N GLU A 34 -0.35 -5.63 25.85
CA GLU A 34 0.06 -6.52 26.94
C GLU A 34 -0.83 -7.77 27.04
N ASN A 35 -2.04 -7.73 26.51
CA ASN A 35 -3.05 -8.79 26.60
C ASN A 35 -3.44 -9.35 25.23
N ILE A 36 -2.52 -9.36 24.27
CA ILE A 36 -2.76 -9.99 22.98
C ILE A 36 -2.77 -11.50 23.16
N ASP A 37 -3.96 -12.08 23.00
CA ASP A 37 -4.19 -13.53 23.01
C ASP A 37 -4.28 -14.09 21.59
N LEU A 38 -4.42 -15.42 21.49
CA LEU A 38 -4.55 -16.14 20.22
C LEU A 38 -5.74 -15.65 19.37
N VAL A 39 -6.83 -15.27 20.03
CA VAL A 39 -8.05 -14.81 19.36
C VAL A 39 -7.83 -13.43 18.73
N PHE A 40 -7.15 -12.54 19.44
CA PHE A 40 -6.83 -11.21 18.94
C PHE A 40 -5.79 -11.29 17.79
N GLU A 41 -4.75 -12.12 17.93
CA GLU A 41 -3.79 -12.37 16.85
C GLU A 41 -4.50 -12.90 15.60
N GLY A 42 -5.42 -13.88 15.78
CA GLY A 42 -6.23 -14.45 14.72
C GLY A 42 -7.14 -13.41 14.04
N GLY A 43 -7.74 -12.53 14.82
CA GLY A 43 -8.56 -11.40 14.33
C GLY A 43 -7.76 -10.46 13.45
N LEU A 44 -6.60 -9.98 13.93
CA LEU A 44 -5.71 -9.12 13.14
C LEU A 44 -5.25 -9.79 11.84
N LEU A 45 -4.90 -11.07 11.91
CA LEU A 45 -4.51 -11.83 10.72
C LEU A 45 -5.68 -11.97 9.74
N PHE A 46 -6.88 -12.24 10.24
CA PHE A 46 -8.06 -12.34 9.40
C PHE A 46 -8.36 -11.01 8.71
N ASP A 47 -8.35 -9.90 9.44
CA ASP A 47 -8.67 -8.59 8.90
C ASP A 47 -7.63 -8.13 7.88
N LEU A 48 -6.35 -8.25 8.19
CA LEU A 48 -5.29 -7.75 7.33
C LEU A 48 -4.91 -8.70 6.18
N ALA A 49 -4.90 -10.02 6.43
CA ALA A 49 -4.44 -11.00 5.43
C ALA A 49 -5.56 -11.69 4.64
N VAL A 50 -6.81 -11.62 5.10
CA VAL A 50 -7.97 -12.22 4.42
C VAL A 50 -8.98 -11.17 4.01
N LEU A 51 -9.52 -10.40 4.95
CA LEU A 51 -10.62 -9.45 4.69
C LEU A 51 -10.17 -8.33 3.74
N MET A 52 -9.01 -7.71 3.97
CA MET A 52 -8.46 -6.65 3.13
C MET A 52 -8.20 -7.09 1.68
N PRO A 53 -7.49 -8.21 1.42
CA PRO A 53 -7.33 -8.73 0.06
C PRO A 53 -8.63 -9.12 -0.61
N PHE A 54 -9.57 -9.70 0.15
CA PHE A 54 -10.89 -10.06 -0.35
C PHE A 54 -11.69 -8.83 -0.78
N LEU A 55 -11.71 -7.77 0.05
CA LEU A 55 -12.34 -6.49 -0.28
C LEU A 55 -11.70 -5.87 -1.53
N TYR A 56 -10.36 -5.90 -1.61
CA TYR A 56 -9.66 -5.42 -2.80
C TYR A 56 -10.08 -6.19 -4.05
N TRP A 57 -10.05 -7.53 -4.01
CA TRP A 57 -10.45 -8.36 -5.12
C TRP A 57 -11.92 -8.13 -5.51
N PHE A 58 -12.80 -8.03 -4.53
CA PHE A 58 -14.23 -7.78 -4.76
C PHE A 58 -14.47 -6.44 -5.48
N CYS A 59 -13.78 -5.37 -5.05
CA CYS A 59 -13.89 -4.04 -5.65
C CYS A 59 -13.32 -3.99 -7.06
N TYR A 60 -12.23 -4.70 -7.30
CA TYR A 60 -11.47 -4.61 -8.55
C TYR A 60 -11.50 -5.89 -9.39
N ARG A 61 -12.44 -6.79 -9.16
CA ARG A 61 -12.55 -8.08 -9.87
C ARG A 61 -12.64 -7.93 -11.39
N GLN A 62 -13.14 -6.79 -11.89
CA GLN A 62 -13.24 -6.51 -13.32
C GLN A 62 -11.85 -6.41 -14.00
N LYS A 63 -10.77 -6.17 -13.23
CA LYS A 63 -9.39 -6.17 -13.72
C LYS A 63 -8.81 -7.59 -13.93
N GLY A 64 -9.62 -8.64 -13.74
CA GLY A 64 -9.26 -10.03 -14.01
C GLY A 64 -8.06 -10.51 -13.18
N LYS A 65 -7.15 -11.26 -13.83
CA LYS A 65 -5.97 -11.87 -13.17
C LYS A 65 -5.10 -10.86 -12.42
N LYS A 66 -5.00 -9.61 -12.90
CA LYS A 66 -4.22 -8.55 -12.25
C LYS A 66 -4.75 -8.20 -10.86
N ALA A 67 -6.08 -8.23 -10.66
CA ALA A 67 -6.68 -7.99 -9.36
C ALA A 67 -6.34 -9.11 -8.36
N VAL A 68 -6.32 -10.37 -8.82
CA VAL A 68 -5.95 -11.52 -7.98
C VAL A 68 -4.50 -11.43 -7.52
N PHE A 69 -3.55 -11.13 -8.41
CA PHE A 69 -2.14 -10.97 -8.04
C PHE A 69 -1.93 -9.82 -7.05
N LYS A 70 -2.61 -8.69 -7.24
CA LYS A 70 -2.54 -7.56 -6.30
C LYS A 70 -3.18 -7.91 -4.94
N ALA A 71 -4.30 -8.65 -4.94
CA ALA A 71 -4.91 -9.13 -3.71
C ALA A 71 -3.98 -10.10 -2.95
N LEU A 72 -3.31 -11.02 -3.66
CA LEU A 72 -2.33 -11.91 -3.06
C LEU A 72 -1.14 -11.14 -2.44
N GLY A 73 -0.62 -10.14 -3.15
CA GLY A 73 0.40 -9.25 -2.61
C GLY A 73 -0.06 -8.50 -1.35
N LEU A 74 -1.32 -8.04 -1.34
CA LEU A 74 -1.95 -7.42 -0.17
C LEU A 74 -2.08 -8.40 1.01
N ALA A 75 -2.42 -9.67 0.75
CA ALA A 75 -2.47 -10.70 1.79
C ALA A 75 -1.10 -10.90 2.46
N CYS A 76 -0.04 -11.01 1.64
CA CYS A 76 1.33 -11.14 2.16
C CYS A 76 1.76 -9.89 2.97
N LEU A 77 1.41 -8.70 2.49
CA LEU A 77 1.65 -7.45 3.23
C LEU A 77 0.85 -7.41 4.52
N GLY A 78 -0.39 -7.88 4.52
CA GLY A 78 -1.22 -7.99 5.72
C GLY A 78 -0.59 -8.85 6.80
N VAL A 79 -0.05 -10.02 6.43
CA VAL A 79 0.71 -10.87 7.37
C VAL A 79 1.94 -10.14 7.91
N TRP A 80 2.66 -9.42 7.08
CA TRP A 80 3.83 -8.66 7.50
C TRP A 80 3.47 -7.54 8.48
N ILE A 81 2.39 -6.80 8.22
CA ILE A 81 1.89 -5.73 9.11
C ILE A 81 1.43 -6.32 10.43
N ALA A 82 0.64 -7.41 10.43
CA ALA A 82 0.20 -8.10 11.64
C ALA A 82 1.39 -8.53 12.50
N ALA A 83 2.46 -9.05 11.87
CA ALA A 83 3.68 -9.44 12.57
C ALA A 83 4.45 -8.26 13.20
N LYS A 84 4.21 -7.02 12.74
CA LYS A 84 4.76 -5.82 13.37
C LYS A 84 3.90 -5.28 14.50
N LEU A 85 2.59 -5.51 14.44
CA LEU A 85 1.64 -5.06 15.46
C LEU A 85 1.63 -5.98 16.68
N VAL A 86 1.76 -7.30 16.48
CA VAL A 86 1.77 -8.29 17.55
C VAL A 86 3.18 -8.45 18.13
N PRO A 87 3.39 -8.29 19.46
CA PRO A 87 4.67 -8.53 20.11
C PRO A 87 5.18 -9.97 19.87
N GLU A 88 6.49 -10.14 19.67
CA GLU A 88 7.08 -11.43 19.33
C GLU A 88 6.75 -12.55 20.36
N ALA A 89 6.66 -12.17 21.65
CA ALA A 89 6.30 -13.11 22.71
C ALA A 89 4.89 -13.71 22.57
N ASN A 90 3.99 -13.02 21.88
CA ASN A 90 2.58 -13.38 21.74
C ASN A 90 2.25 -13.92 20.33
N GLN A 91 3.25 -14.06 19.45
CA GLN A 91 3.08 -14.57 18.10
C GLN A 91 2.99 -16.11 18.11
N ILE A 92 1.79 -16.65 18.05
CA ILE A 92 1.55 -18.10 17.96
C ILE A 92 1.26 -18.49 16.52
N LEU A 93 0.23 -17.88 15.90
CA LEU A 93 -0.17 -18.14 14.52
C LEU A 93 0.85 -17.56 13.52
N LEU A 94 1.36 -16.36 13.80
CA LEU A 94 2.38 -15.71 12.98
C LEU A 94 3.68 -16.52 12.89
N ASN A 95 4.07 -17.23 13.96
CA ASN A 95 5.22 -18.12 13.93
C ASN A 95 5.00 -19.34 13.03
N PHE A 96 3.76 -19.78 12.85
CA PHE A 96 3.45 -20.87 11.94
C PHE A 96 3.53 -20.47 10.47
N ILE A 97 3.16 -19.22 10.18
CA ILE A 97 3.14 -18.67 8.81
C ILE A 97 4.34 -17.75 8.50
N TRP A 98 5.44 -17.92 9.26
CA TRP A 98 6.65 -17.09 9.13
C TRP A 98 7.18 -16.94 7.68
N PRO A 99 7.11 -17.95 6.77
CA PRO A 99 7.61 -17.77 5.42
C PRO A 99 6.82 -16.74 4.62
N VAL A 100 5.49 -16.63 4.85
CA VAL A 100 4.62 -15.66 4.18
C VAL A 100 5.00 -14.22 4.53
N ARG A 101 5.51 -14.00 5.75
CA ARG A 101 6.04 -12.70 6.19
C ARG A 101 7.18 -12.20 5.30
N TYR A 102 8.11 -13.08 4.91
CA TYR A 102 9.21 -12.70 4.01
C TYR A 102 8.75 -12.45 2.60
N VAL A 103 7.74 -13.16 2.12
CA VAL A 103 7.09 -12.87 0.84
C VAL A 103 6.46 -11.48 0.88
N GLY A 104 5.78 -11.11 1.97
CA GLY A 104 5.23 -9.76 2.18
C GLY A 104 6.31 -8.68 2.14
N LEU A 105 7.43 -8.91 2.82
CA LEU A 105 8.58 -8.00 2.78
C LEU A 105 9.16 -7.88 1.36
N ALA A 106 9.31 -8.98 0.64
CA ALA A 106 9.79 -8.97 -0.74
C ALA A 106 8.85 -8.19 -1.66
N VAL A 107 7.53 -8.35 -1.51
CA VAL A 107 6.53 -7.56 -2.25
C VAL A 107 6.67 -6.07 -1.96
N LEU A 108 6.83 -5.68 -0.69
CA LEU A 108 7.05 -4.28 -0.30
C LEU A 108 8.31 -3.72 -0.97
N THR A 109 9.43 -4.45 -0.86
CA THR A 109 10.71 -4.05 -1.47
C THR A 109 10.61 -3.89 -2.99
N LEU A 110 9.89 -4.79 -3.67
CA LEU A 110 9.65 -4.67 -5.12
C LEU A 110 8.84 -3.43 -5.47
N ILE A 111 7.83 -3.08 -4.66
CA ILE A 111 7.05 -1.84 -4.84
C ILE A 111 7.96 -0.63 -4.66
N GLU A 112 8.79 -0.59 -3.61
CA GLU A 112 9.75 0.49 -3.36
C GLU A 112 10.74 0.65 -4.52
N ILE A 113 11.34 -0.44 -4.99
CA ILE A 113 12.24 -0.42 -6.14
C ILE A 113 11.52 0.12 -7.39
N ALA A 114 10.29 -0.34 -7.65
CA ALA A 114 9.51 0.14 -8.80
C ALA A 114 9.26 1.65 -8.72
N VAL A 115 8.92 2.18 -7.53
CA VAL A 115 8.75 3.62 -7.31
C VAL A 115 10.07 4.36 -7.53
N ILE A 116 11.19 3.90 -6.95
CA ILE A 116 12.51 4.50 -7.11
C ILE A 116 12.93 4.54 -8.59
N VAL A 117 12.74 3.45 -9.33
CA VAL A 117 13.06 3.40 -10.77
C VAL A 117 12.22 4.40 -11.57
N GLN A 118 10.94 4.56 -11.24
CA GLN A 118 10.08 5.57 -11.89
C GLN A 118 10.54 6.99 -11.55
N LEU A 119 10.84 7.26 -10.28
CA LEU A 119 11.40 8.54 -9.82
C LEU A 119 12.70 8.86 -10.57
N TYR A 120 13.62 7.90 -10.65
CA TYR A 120 14.89 8.06 -11.36
C TYR A 120 14.68 8.41 -12.83
N LYS A 121 13.83 7.65 -13.54
CA LYS A 121 13.53 7.90 -14.97
C LYS A 121 13.04 9.33 -15.21
N VAL A 122 12.20 9.84 -14.32
CA VAL A 122 11.63 11.17 -14.45
C VAL A 122 12.66 12.26 -14.14
N VAL A 123 13.40 12.12 -13.04
CA VAL A 123 14.43 13.08 -12.62
C VAL A 123 15.52 13.24 -13.70
N PHE A 124 15.91 12.14 -14.33
CA PHE A 124 17.00 12.17 -15.31
C PHE A 124 16.55 12.40 -16.76
N LYS A 125 15.30 12.10 -17.14
CA LYS A 125 14.77 12.33 -18.49
C LYS A 125 14.13 13.70 -18.70
N GLY A 126 14.10 14.57 -17.69
CA GLY A 126 13.61 15.94 -17.82
C GLY A 126 12.10 16.08 -18.05
N GLY A 127 11.30 15.13 -17.58
CA GLY A 127 9.84 15.16 -17.70
C GLY A 127 9.17 16.27 -16.90
N THR A 128 8.04 16.76 -17.38
CA THR A 128 7.21 17.74 -16.66
C THR A 128 6.38 17.05 -15.56
N GLN A 129 5.91 17.83 -14.57
CA GLN A 129 5.07 17.29 -13.48
C GLN A 129 3.83 16.53 -13.99
N LYS A 130 3.24 16.98 -15.10
CA LYS A 130 2.08 16.32 -15.71
C LYS A 130 2.46 14.98 -16.34
N ASP A 131 3.61 14.90 -17.00
CA ASP A 131 4.11 13.67 -17.61
C ASP A 131 4.43 12.63 -16.56
N VAL A 132 4.98 13.06 -15.41
CA VAL A 132 5.25 12.21 -14.26
C VAL A 132 3.97 11.62 -13.69
N ALA A 133 3.00 12.49 -13.36
CA ALA A 133 1.75 12.05 -12.77
C ALA A 133 0.99 11.09 -13.69
N SER A 134 0.94 11.38 -15.00
CA SER A 134 0.28 10.51 -15.99
C SER A 134 1.00 9.18 -16.15
N HIS A 135 2.32 9.18 -16.13
CA HIS A 135 3.13 7.96 -16.27
C HIS A 135 3.03 7.06 -15.03
N ILE A 136 3.07 7.64 -13.82
CA ILE A 136 2.86 6.92 -12.56
C ILE A 136 1.43 6.35 -12.51
N GLN A 137 0.44 7.14 -12.88
CA GLN A 137 -0.95 6.71 -12.90
C GLN A 137 -1.18 5.54 -13.85
N SER A 138 -0.58 5.57 -15.04
CA SER A 138 -0.75 4.53 -16.07
C SER A 138 0.05 3.27 -15.75
N SER A 139 1.26 3.39 -15.21
CA SER A 139 2.14 2.24 -14.96
C SER A 139 1.84 1.50 -13.65
N LEU A 140 1.47 2.22 -12.58
CA LEU A 140 1.20 1.63 -11.27
C LEU A 140 -0.29 1.49 -10.96
N ASP A 141 -1.17 2.00 -11.86
CA ASP A 141 -2.64 1.96 -11.68
C ASP A 141 -3.07 2.54 -10.31
N VAL A 142 -2.40 3.63 -9.91
CA VAL A 142 -2.66 4.34 -8.65
C VAL A 142 -3.70 5.44 -8.83
N PRO A 143 -4.44 5.80 -7.78
CA PRO A 143 -5.42 6.88 -7.86
C PRO A 143 -4.75 8.23 -8.16
N PRO A 144 -5.47 9.17 -8.81
CA PRO A 144 -4.93 10.46 -9.25
C PRO A 144 -4.30 11.29 -8.13
N TRP A 145 -4.82 11.21 -6.91
CA TRP A 145 -4.27 11.93 -5.76
C TRP A 145 -2.89 11.37 -5.34
N ALA A 146 -2.71 10.04 -5.36
CA ALA A 146 -1.42 9.40 -5.02
C ALA A 146 -0.36 9.70 -6.10
N ALA A 147 -0.76 9.71 -7.38
CA ALA A 147 0.12 10.12 -8.46
C ALA A 147 0.55 11.61 -8.33
N ARG A 148 -0.33 12.49 -7.84
CA ARG A 148 0.01 13.89 -7.57
C ARG A 148 1.00 14.04 -6.40
N LEU A 149 0.82 13.31 -5.31
CA LEU A 149 1.76 13.31 -4.18
C LEU A 149 3.15 12.85 -4.62
N ALA A 150 3.24 11.74 -5.35
CA ALA A 150 4.49 11.28 -5.91
C ALA A 150 5.13 12.31 -6.87
N ALA A 151 4.32 13.01 -7.67
CA ALA A 151 4.82 14.06 -8.56
C ALA A 151 5.39 15.27 -7.81
N ILE A 152 4.85 15.62 -6.63
CA ILE A 152 5.38 16.69 -5.77
C ILE A 152 6.77 16.29 -5.24
N GLU A 153 6.93 15.06 -4.78
CA GLU A 153 8.20 14.53 -4.30
C GLU A 153 9.28 14.55 -5.41
N VAL A 154 8.90 14.13 -6.62
CA VAL A 154 9.79 14.21 -7.79
C VAL A 154 10.26 15.62 -8.06
N MET A 155 9.35 16.60 -8.03
CA MET A 155 9.69 18.01 -8.24
C MET A 155 10.66 18.55 -7.19
N PHE A 156 10.51 18.13 -5.94
CA PHE A 156 11.46 18.47 -4.88
C PHE A 156 12.87 17.96 -5.24
N TRP A 157 13.01 16.70 -5.62
CA TRP A 157 14.30 16.12 -6.01
C TRP A 157 14.88 16.74 -7.28
N CYS A 158 14.05 17.12 -8.26
CA CYS A 158 14.51 17.89 -9.44
C CYS A 158 15.08 19.24 -9.04
N LYS A 159 14.44 19.96 -8.12
CA LYS A 159 14.94 21.25 -7.59
C LYS A 159 16.29 21.08 -6.86
N VAL A 160 16.40 20.07 -6.02
CA VAL A 160 17.65 19.74 -5.30
C VAL A 160 18.77 19.46 -6.31
N ARG A 161 18.52 18.64 -7.32
CA ARG A 161 19.50 18.36 -8.39
C ARG A 161 19.95 19.64 -9.11
N ASP A 162 19.02 20.53 -9.46
CA ASP A 162 19.32 21.76 -10.21
C ASP A 162 20.11 22.77 -9.35
N VAL A 163 19.94 22.76 -8.03
CA VAL A 163 20.77 23.52 -7.09
C VAL A 163 22.18 22.94 -7.04
N ILE A 164 22.32 21.61 -6.94
CA ILE A 164 23.62 20.94 -6.89
C ILE A 164 24.41 21.16 -8.20
N LYS A 165 23.77 21.19 -9.35
CA LYS A 165 24.42 21.46 -10.64
C LYS A 165 24.91 22.90 -10.83
N LYS A 166 24.37 23.84 -10.03
CA LYS A 166 24.76 25.26 -10.07
C LYS A 166 25.87 25.62 -9.08
N MET A 167 26.20 24.72 -8.17
CA MET A 167 27.34 24.80 -7.27
C MET A 167 28.58 24.20 -7.92
#